data_8949d8b35f072b6ceb7286c8f925e399
#
_entry.id   8949d8b35f072b6ceb7286c8f925e399
#
_cell.length_a   1.000
_cell.length_b   1.000
_cell.length_c   1.000
_cell.angle_alpha   90.00
_cell.angle_beta   90.00
_cell.angle_gamma   90.00
#
_symmetry.space_group_name_H-M   'P 1'
#
loop_
_entity.id
_entity.type
_entity.pdbx_description
1 polymer ?
#
loop_
_entity_poly.entity_id
_entity_poly.type
_entity_poly.pdbx_seq_one_letter_code
_entity_poly.pdbx_strand_id
1 'polypeptide(L)'
;MDVKKILKEATDNGASDIFIVAGRPLTYKSKGVMECLNEIRMIPKETFEFVTSIYALAERDISKFEETGDDDFSFAIPGVSRYRMSTFKQRGSYSAVIRVISFTLPKPSDLHIPDSVMELAETNNGMVLVTGPAGSGKSTTLACIIDQINHEKEEHIITLEDPLEFLHRHDKCIVSQREINTDTESYLTALRAALRQSPDVILLGEMRDYETINTAVTAAETGHLIFSSLHTIGAANTIDRIIDAFPASQQHQIAIQLASVLQAVVCQKLLPATNGEMVPAFEIMVLTPAIRNLIREGKVHQIDGIIYTSAAENMIAMDTSILNLYKAGVISKQVAISESTNSEMMSKRINLN
;
A
#
# COMPACT_ATOMS: atom_id res chain seq x y z
N MET A 1 3.39 24.01 -26.24
CA MET A 1 4.38 23.04 -25.65
C MET A 1 3.80 21.64 -25.80
N ASP A 2 4.58 20.63 -26.21
CA ASP A 2 4.08 19.24 -26.31
C ASP A 2 4.23 18.54 -24.95
N VAL A 3 3.18 18.63 -24.14
CA VAL A 3 3.17 18.10 -22.77
C VAL A 3 3.30 16.58 -22.75
N LYS A 4 2.69 15.86 -23.72
CA LYS A 4 2.80 14.38 -23.79
C LYS A 4 4.24 13.94 -24.00
N LYS A 5 4.95 14.62 -24.90
CA LYS A 5 6.36 14.33 -25.19
C LYS A 5 7.25 14.58 -23.96
N ILE A 6 7.02 15.70 -23.26
CA ILE A 6 7.78 16.08 -22.07
C ILE A 6 7.57 15.05 -20.93
N LEU A 7 6.31 14.69 -20.64
CA LEU A 7 6.00 13.71 -19.62
C LEU A 7 6.58 12.34 -19.97
N LYS A 8 6.54 11.93 -21.24
CA LYS A 8 7.18 10.70 -21.69
C LYS A 8 8.69 10.73 -21.48
N GLU A 9 9.37 11.81 -21.90
CA GLU A 9 10.82 11.95 -21.74
C GLU A 9 11.24 11.90 -20.26
N ALA A 10 10.52 12.61 -19.37
CA ALA A 10 10.77 12.55 -17.95
C ALA A 10 10.57 11.11 -17.39
N THR A 11 9.51 10.43 -17.82
CA THR A 11 9.22 9.04 -17.41
C THR A 11 10.30 8.07 -17.89
N ASP A 12 10.74 8.18 -19.14
CA ASP A 12 11.80 7.37 -19.73
C ASP A 12 13.15 7.59 -19.01
N ASN A 13 13.38 8.80 -18.45
CA ASN A 13 14.55 9.14 -17.61
C ASN A 13 14.40 8.65 -16.15
N GLY A 14 13.32 7.93 -15.82
CA GLY A 14 13.10 7.37 -14.49
C GLY A 14 12.64 8.39 -13.45
N ALA A 15 11.90 9.41 -13.87
CA ALA A 15 11.32 10.39 -12.97
C ALA A 15 10.32 9.73 -11.99
N SER A 16 10.46 10.01 -10.70
CA SER A 16 9.42 9.73 -9.70
C SER A 16 8.41 10.87 -9.59
N ASP A 17 8.91 12.11 -9.65
CA ASP A 17 8.10 13.32 -9.56
C ASP A 17 8.63 14.37 -10.56
N ILE A 18 7.72 15.13 -11.20
CA ILE A 18 8.03 16.18 -12.16
C ILE A 18 7.49 17.49 -11.61
N PHE A 19 8.30 18.54 -11.63
CA PHE A 19 8.00 19.84 -11.03
C PHE A 19 7.84 20.91 -12.09
N ILE A 20 6.66 21.54 -12.11
CA ILE A 20 6.29 22.63 -13.00
C ILE A 20 6.16 23.89 -12.16
N VAL A 21 7.21 24.71 -12.14
CA VAL A 21 7.29 25.91 -11.27
C VAL A 21 7.91 27.07 -12.04
N ALA A 22 7.26 28.23 -12.04
CA ALA A 22 7.80 29.44 -12.69
C ALA A 22 9.13 29.87 -12.06
N GLY A 23 10.07 30.27 -12.89
CA GLY A 23 11.43 30.66 -12.49
C GLY A 23 12.43 29.51 -12.37
N ARG A 24 12.00 28.26 -12.55
CA ARG A 24 12.85 27.05 -12.61
C ARG A 24 12.80 26.44 -13.99
N PRO A 25 13.86 25.76 -14.43
CA PRO A 25 13.76 24.83 -15.55
C PRO A 25 12.77 23.71 -15.21
N LEU A 26 12.23 23.04 -16.22
CA LEU A 26 11.43 21.86 -16.02
C LEU A 26 12.30 20.81 -15.31
N THR A 27 11.94 20.49 -14.09
CA THR A 27 12.75 19.70 -13.16
C THR A 27 12.02 18.40 -12.85
N TYR A 28 12.75 17.30 -12.73
CA TYR A 28 12.20 16.02 -12.26
C TYR A 28 13.10 15.44 -11.16
N LYS A 29 12.55 14.54 -10.38
CA LYS A 29 13.27 13.79 -9.36
C LYS A 29 13.48 12.35 -9.82
N SER A 30 14.71 11.87 -9.83
CA SER A 30 15.04 10.49 -10.13
C SER A 30 15.99 9.96 -9.07
N LYS A 31 15.69 8.80 -8.47
CA LYS A 31 16.47 8.19 -7.38
C LYS A 31 16.82 9.15 -6.23
N GLY A 32 15.90 10.03 -5.90
CA GLY A 32 16.07 11.03 -4.84
C GLY A 32 16.84 12.30 -5.25
N VAL A 33 17.40 12.37 -6.47
CA VAL A 33 18.15 13.52 -6.99
C VAL A 33 17.26 14.36 -7.91
N MET A 34 17.42 15.70 -7.80
CA MET A 34 16.72 16.66 -8.68
C MET A 34 17.55 16.89 -9.94
N GLU A 35 16.95 16.65 -11.10
CA GLU A 35 17.55 16.83 -12.40
C GLU A 35 16.67 17.75 -13.26
N CYS A 36 17.26 18.44 -14.25
CA CYS A 36 16.56 19.31 -15.17
C CYS A 36 16.47 18.67 -16.56
N LEU A 37 15.30 18.69 -17.20
CA LEU A 37 15.13 18.26 -18.59
C LEU A 37 15.81 19.22 -19.58
N ASN A 38 15.93 20.50 -19.20
CA ASN A 38 16.60 21.54 -19.98
C ASN A 38 17.13 22.65 -19.04
N GLU A 39 17.83 23.62 -19.58
CA GLU A 39 18.35 24.76 -18.81
C GLU A 39 17.43 26.00 -18.85
N ILE A 40 16.33 25.94 -19.57
CA ILE A 40 15.44 27.08 -19.82
C ILE A 40 14.46 27.21 -18.65
N ARG A 41 14.48 28.36 -17.97
CA ARG A 41 13.56 28.64 -16.88
C ARG A 41 12.17 28.97 -17.42
N MET A 42 11.16 28.26 -16.92
CA MET A 42 9.77 28.49 -17.28
C MET A 42 9.30 29.86 -16.77
N ILE A 43 8.63 30.59 -17.62
CA ILE A 43 7.93 31.82 -17.22
C ILE A 43 6.48 31.51 -16.79
N PRO A 44 5.78 32.41 -16.05
CA PRO A 44 4.40 32.17 -15.61
C PRO A 44 3.41 31.79 -16.72
N LYS A 45 3.59 32.30 -17.90
CA LYS A 45 2.76 31.96 -19.07
C LYS A 45 2.96 30.50 -19.49
N GLU A 46 4.18 30.01 -19.47
CA GLU A 46 4.50 28.62 -19.85
C GLU A 46 3.99 27.61 -18.81
N THR A 47 4.08 27.93 -17.50
CA THR A 47 3.49 27.07 -16.47
C THR A 47 1.96 27.05 -16.56
N PHE A 48 1.32 28.19 -16.88
CA PHE A 48 -0.11 28.25 -17.15
C PHE A 48 -0.49 27.35 -18.36
N GLU A 49 0.21 27.50 -19.49
CA GLU A 49 -0.05 26.69 -20.69
C GLU A 49 0.19 25.20 -20.44
N PHE A 50 1.20 24.85 -19.65
CA PHE A 50 1.50 23.47 -19.30
C PHE A 50 0.38 22.85 -18.45
N VAL A 51 0.01 23.52 -17.34
CA VAL A 51 -1.04 23.06 -16.43
C VAL A 51 -2.38 22.92 -17.16
N THR A 52 -2.80 23.95 -17.90
CA THR A 52 -4.07 23.91 -18.65
C THR A 52 -4.08 22.82 -19.73
N SER A 53 -2.94 22.54 -20.36
CA SER A 53 -2.82 21.44 -21.32
C SER A 53 -3.03 20.07 -20.68
N ILE A 54 -2.60 19.88 -19.41
CA ILE A 54 -2.85 18.63 -18.68
C ILE A 54 -4.32 18.51 -18.29
N TYR A 55 -4.97 19.59 -17.83
CA TYR A 55 -6.42 19.56 -17.58
C TYR A 55 -7.20 19.15 -18.83
N ALA A 56 -6.83 19.72 -19.99
CA ALA A 56 -7.42 19.33 -21.26
C ALA A 56 -7.13 17.85 -21.62
N LEU A 57 -5.92 17.37 -21.36
CA LEU A 57 -5.54 15.96 -21.59
C LEU A 57 -6.29 15.00 -20.67
N ALA A 58 -6.56 15.42 -19.44
CA ALA A 58 -7.31 14.67 -18.44
C ALA A 58 -8.83 14.76 -18.59
N GLU A 59 -9.31 15.55 -19.57
CA GLU A 59 -10.74 15.87 -19.76
C GLU A 59 -11.40 16.39 -18.47
N ARG A 60 -10.64 17.17 -17.69
CA ARG A 60 -11.04 17.67 -16.37
C ARG A 60 -11.35 19.17 -16.44
N ASP A 61 -12.42 19.58 -15.74
CA ASP A 61 -12.75 20.98 -15.58
C ASP A 61 -11.76 21.67 -14.63
N ILE A 62 -11.16 22.78 -15.07
CA ILE A 62 -10.19 23.56 -14.32
C ILE A 62 -10.83 24.55 -13.34
N SER A 63 -12.14 24.78 -13.41
CA SER A 63 -12.85 25.80 -12.62
C SER A 63 -12.62 25.64 -11.11
N LYS A 64 -12.61 24.41 -10.60
CA LYS A 64 -12.33 24.14 -9.19
C LYS A 64 -10.96 24.67 -8.78
N PHE A 65 -9.92 24.40 -9.56
CA PHE A 65 -8.57 24.90 -9.31
C PHE A 65 -8.49 26.43 -9.40
N GLU A 66 -9.21 27.02 -10.34
CA GLU A 66 -9.25 28.48 -10.48
C GLU A 66 -9.91 29.17 -9.30
N GLU A 67 -10.94 28.56 -8.69
CA GLU A 67 -11.63 29.07 -7.52
C GLU A 67 -10.84 28.85 -6.23
N THR A 68 -10.35 27.63 -5.97
CA THR A 68 -9.75 27.24 -4.69
C THR A 68 -8.26 27.47 -4.62
N GLY A 69 -7.57 27.45 -5.77
CA GLY A 69 -6.11 27.56 -5.85
C GLY A 69 -5.37 26.22 -5.72
N ASP A 70 -6.06 25.13 -5.40
CA ASP A 70 -5.51 23.77 -5.24
C ASP A 70 -6.44 22.74 -5.88
N ASP A 71 -5.87 21.73 -6.55
CA ASP A 71 -6.59 20.56 -7.03
C ASP A 71 -5.66 19.36 -7.16
N ASP A 72 -6.18 18.16 -6.89
CA ASP A 72 -5.50 16.89 -7.02
C ASP A 72 -6.31 15.95 -7.92
N PHE A 73 -5.64 15.32 -8.89
CA PHE A 73 -6.28 14.32 -9.76
C PHE A 73 -5.26 13.41 -10.42
N SER A 74 -5.76 12.28 -10.94
CA SER A 74 -4.97 11.34 -11.73
C SER A 74 -5.35 11.42 -13.20
N PHE A 75 -4.39 11.17 -14.08
CA PHE A 75 -4.60 11.04 -15.53
C PHE A 75 -3.65 10.02 -16.13
N ALA A 76 -3.94 9.53 -17.32
CA ALA A 76 -3.10 8.55 -18.00
C ALA A 76 -2.71 9.04 -19.40
N ILE A 77 -1.49 8.69 -19.82
CA ILE A 77 -1.06 8.79 -21.21
C ILE A 77 -0.92 7.36 -21.74
N PRO A 78 -1.83 6.92 -22.64
CA PRO A 78 -1.79 5.57 -23.19
C PRO A 78 -0.41 5.22 -23.76
N GLY A 79 0.12 4.04 -23.37
CA GLY A 79 1.43 3.57 -23.81
C GLY A 79 2.64 4.23 -23.12
N VAL A 80 2.42 5.14 -22.15
CA VAL A 80 3.49 5.79 -21.38
C VAL A 80 3.36 5.46 -19.91
N SER A 81 2.44 6.11 -19.18
CA SER A 81 2.24 5.90 -17.75
C SER A 81 0.91 6.50 -17.27
N ARG A 82 0.58 6.24 -16.01
CA ARG A 82 -0.42 6.99 -15.24
C ARG A 82 0.31 8.01 -14.36
N TYR A 83 -0.33 9.12 -14.12
CA TYR A 83 0.22 10.24 -13.37
C TYR A 83 -0.77 10.71 -12.32
N ARG A 84 -0.28 11.13 -11.16
CA ARG A 84 -1.04 11.91 -10.20
C ARG A 84 -0.50 13.33 -10.20
N MET A 85 -1.37 14.29 -10.40
CA MET A 85 -1.03 15.71 -10.45
C MET A 85 -1.63 16.45 -9.28
N SER A 86 -0.78 17.15 -8.54
CA SER A 86 -1.18 18.16 -7.56
C SER A 86 -0.89 19.53 -8.14
N THR A 87 -1.93 20.33 -8.35
CA THR A 87 -1.82 21.71 -8.84
C THR A 87 -2.03 22.68 -7.70
N PHE A 88 -1.28 23.76 -7.72
CA PHE A 88 -1.39 24.83 -6.75
C PHE A 88 -1.01 26.19 -7.34
N LYS A 89 -1.61 27.28 -6.80
CA LYS A 89 -1.22 28.65 -7.13
C LYS A 89 -0.09 29.09 -6.23
N GLN A 90 0.97 29.63 -6.82
CA GLN A 90 2.13 30.19 -6.11
C GLN A 90 2.49 31.54 -6.67
N ARG A 91 2.43 32.61 -5.84
CA ARG A 91 2.78 34.01 -6.22
C ARG A 91 2.10 34.46 -7.52
N GLY A 92 0.84 34.10 -7.69
CA GLY A 92 0.05 34.43 -8.86
C GLY A 92 0.32 33.58 -10.11
N SER A 93 1.24 32.59 -10.03
CA SER A 93 1.52 31.64 -11.11
C SER A 93 0.91 30.27 -10.84
N TYR A 94 0.59 29.52 -11.88
CA TYR A 94 0.20 28.11 -11.79
C TYR A 94 1.45 27.27 -11.59
N SER A 95 1.36 26.32 -10.71
CA SER A 95 2.42 25.34 -10.42
C SER A 95 1.83 23.96 -10.31
N ALA A 96 2.64 22.93 -10.53
CA ALA A 96 2.23 21.55 -10.35
C ALA A 96 3.39 20.65 -9.94
N VAL A 97 3.06 19.61 -9.19
CA VAL A 97 3.90 18.43 -8.97
C VAL A 97 3.17 17.24 -9.58
N ILE A 98 3.85 16.50 -10.43
CA ILE A 98 3.28 15.36 -11.15
C ILE A 98 4.06 14.13 -10.76
N ARG A 99 3.43 13.21 -10.02
CA ARG A 99 4.00 11.91 -9.67
C ARG A 99 3.78 10.92 -10.78
N VAL A 100 4.82 10.20 -11.15
CA VAL A 100 4.77 9.11 -12.12
C VAL A 100 4.40 7.82 -11.39
N ILE A 101 3.34 7.14 -11.84
CA ILE A 101 2.91 5.86 -11.28
C ILE A 101 3.51 4.75 -12.14
N SER A 102 4.39 3.95 -11.55
CA SER A 102 5.17 2.95 -12.27
C SER A 102 4.38 1.69 -12.61
N PHE A 103 4.63 1.13 -13.79
CA PHE A 103 4.29 -0.26 -14.14
C PHE A 103 5.33 -1.28 -13.65
N THR A 104 6.50 -0.80 -13.21
CA THR A 104 7.57 -1.68 -12.78
C THR A 104 7.47 -1.89 -11.29
N LEU A 105 7.08 -3.10 -10.90
CA LEU A 105 7.15 -3.54 -9.51
C LEU A 105 8.57 -3.98 -9.19
N PRO A 106 9.11 -3.61 -8.02
CA PRO A 106 10.35 -4.20 -7.54
C PRO A 106 10.13 -5.68 -7.23
N LYS A 107 11.19 -6.49 -7.39
CA LYS A 107 11.09 -7.92 -7.07
C LYS A 107 10.96 -8.11 -5.56
N PRO A 108 10.12 -9.05 -5.08
CA PRO A 108 9.98 -9.34 -3.65
C PRO A 108 11.31 -9.64 -2.95
N SER A 109 12.22 -10.35 -3.64
CA SER A 109 13.57 -10.64 -3.15
C SER A 109 14.43 -9.39 -2.88
N ASP A 110 14.33 -8.39 -3.78
CA ASP A 110 15.07 -7.13 -3.66
C ASP A 110 14.53 -6.27 -2.51
N LEU A 111 13.26 -6.48 -2.17
CA LEU A 111 12.56 -5.84 -1.05
C LEU A 111 12.68 -6.63 0.26
N HIS A 112 13.38 -7.75 0.28
CA HIS A 112 13.47 -8.66 1.42
C HIS A 112 12.09 -9.10 1.97
N ILE A 113 11.10 -9.24 1.11
CA ILE A 113 9.79 -9.79 1.49
C ILE A 113 9.96 -11.31 1.68
N PRO A 114 9.60 -11.89 2.84
CA PRO A 114 9.72 -13.32 3.09
C PRO A 114 8.85 -14.16 2.15
N ASP A 115 9.32 -15.35 1.79
CA ASP A 115 8.55 -16.30 0.97
C ASP A 115 7.19 -16.63 1.60
N SER A 116 7.12 -16.75 2.94
CA SER A 116 5.87 -16.99 3.66
C SER A 116 4.83 -15.88 3.51
N VAL A 117 5.24 -14.66 3.16
CA VAL A 117 4.32 -13.56 2.78
C VAL A 117 3.86 -13.73 1.35
N MET A 118 4.75 -14.13 0.45
CA MET A 118 4.43 -14.36 -0.96
C MET A 118 3.53 -15.60 -1.15
N GLU A 119 3.71 -16.66 -0.33
CA GLU A 119 2.85 -17.84 -0.30
C GLU A 119 1.36 -17.51 0.01
N LEU A 120 1.07 -16.32 0.57
CA LEU A 120 -0.31 -15.86 0.74
C LEU A 120 -1.06 -15.65 -0.59
N ALA A 121 -0.35 -15.54 -1.70
CA ALA A 121 -0.92 -15.54 -3.04
C ALA A 121 -1.62 -16.87 -3.40
N GLU A 122 -1.24 -17.99 -2.78
CA GLU A 122 -1.85 -19.30 -2.98
C GLU A 122 -3.22 -19.45 -2.29
N THR A 123 -3.55 -18.52 -1.38
CA THR A 123 -4.84 -18.53 -0.67
C THR A 123 -6.00 -18.44 -1.67
N ASN A 124 -7.05 -19.24 -1.46
CA ASN A 124 -8.18 -19.28 -2.41
C ASN A 124 -9.35 -18.39 -1.97
N ASN A 125 -9.57 -18.19 -0.69
CA ASN A 125 -10.65 -17.37 -0.15
C ASN A 125 -10.32 -16.87 1.27
N GLY A 126 -11.13 -15.95 1.77
CA GLY A 126 -10.97 -15.40 3.09
C GLY A 126 -10.32 -14.01 3.06
N MET A 127 -9.63 -13.63 4.13
CA MET A 127 -9.08 -12.29 4.29
C MET A 127 -7.62 -12.32 4.73
N VAL A 128 -6.78 -11.58 4.04
CA VAL A 128 -5.38 -11.33 4.37
C VAL A 128 -5.17 -9.84 4.62
N LEU A 129 -4.55 -9.50 5.74
CA LEU A 129 -4.32 -8.11 6.14
C LEU A 129 -2.83 -7.80 6.17
N VAL A 130 -2.43 -6.71 5.51
CA VAL A 130 -1.07 -6.16 5.60
C VAL A 130 -1.13 -4.85 6.37
N THR A 131 -0.45 -4.78 7.52
CA THR A 131 -0.60 -3.67 8.47
C THR A 131 0.74 -3.03 8.82
N GLY A 132 0.69 -1.85 9.43
CA GLY A 132 1.89 -1.10 9.84
C GLY A 132 1.73 0.40 9.64
N PRO A 133 2.67 1.20 10.12
CA PRO A 133 2.62 2.65 10.02
C PRO A 133 2.59 3.14 8.56
N ALA A 134 2.25 4.41 8.36
CA ALA A 134 2.36 5.05 7.05
C ALA A 134 3.82 4.97 6.55
N GLY A 135 4.01 4.68 5.26
CA GLY A 135 5.35 4.55 4.67
C GLY A 135 6.09 3.26 5.02
N SER A 136 5.45 2.25 5.63
CA SER A 136 6.10 0.97 5.94
C SER A 136 6.19 0.00 4.74
N GLY A 137 5.69 0.37 3.57
CA GLY A 137 5.75 -0.44 2.34
C GLY A 137 4.59 -1.42 2.15
N LYS A 138 3.47 -1.26 2.87
CA LYS A 138 2.28 -2.12 2.77
C LYS A 138 1.76 -2.27 1.34
N SER A 139 1.55 -1.13 0.66
CA SER A 139 1.04 -1.11 -0.72
C SER A 139 1.99 -1.83 -1.67
N THR A 140 3.30 -1.70 -1.47
CA THR A 140 4.31 -2.41 -2.26
C THR A 140 4.24 -3.92 -2.04
N THR A 141 4.11 -4.36 -0.77
CA THR A 141 3.96 -5.79 -0.44
C THR A 141 2.67 -6.36 -1.02
N LEU A 142 1.55 -5.64 -0.87
CA LEU A 142 0.27 -6.03 -1.48
C LEU A 142 0.36 -6.09 -3.00
N ALA A 143 0.99 -5.11 -3.64
CA ALA A 143 1.18 -5.10 -5.08
C ALA A 143 2.01 -6.31 -5.56
N CYS A 144 3.06 -6.69 -4.82
CA CYS A 144 3.85 -7.90 -5.14
C CYS A 144 2.99 -9.18 -5.04
N ILE A 145 2.14 -9.31 -4.01
CA ILE A 145 1.24 -10.46 -3.87
C ILE A 145 0.22 -10.50 -5.03
N ILE A 146 -0.40 -9.36 -5.35
CA ILE A 146 -1.34 -9.24 -6.47
C ILE A 146 -0.67 -9.57 -7.81
N ASP A 147 0.56 -9.13 -8.01
CA ASP A 147 1.33 -9.42 -9.22
C ASP A 147 1.65 -10.93 -9.33
N GLN A 148 1.99 -11.58 -8.23
CA GLN A 148 2.18 -13.04 -8.21
C GLN A 148 0.88 -13.78 -8.58
N ILE A 149 -0.26 -13.41 -7.98
CA ILE A 149 -1.57 -13.99 -8.36
C ILE A 149 -1.82 -13.79 -9.85
N ASN A 150 -1.57 -12.59 -10.38
CA ASN A 150 -1.77 -12.27 -11.79
C ASN A 150 -0.93 -13.13 -12.75
N HIS A 151 0.28 -13.53 -12.32
CA HIS A 151 1.16 -14.40 -13.11
C HIS A 151 0.85 -15.90 -12.97
N GLU A 152 0.22 -16.33 -11.87
CA GLU A 152 0.07 -17.76 -11.54
C GLU A 152 -1.34 -18.27 -11.76
N LYS A 153 -2.39 -17.47 -11.51
CA LYS A 153 -3.80 -17.88 -11.53
C LYS A 153 -4.57 -17.29 -12.72
N GLU A 154 -5.68 -17.92 -13.08
CA GLU A 154 -6.63 -17.45 -14.12
C GLU A 154 -7.88 -16.90 -13.43
N GLU A 155 -7.79 -15.70 -12.85
CA GLU A 155 -8.80 -15.11 -11.97
C GLU A 155 -9.13 -13.67 -12.39
N HIS A 156 -10.21 -13.10 -11.85
CA HIS A 156 -10.52 -11.67 -11.95
C HIS A 156 -10.13 -10.97 -10.66
N ILE A 157 -9.13 -10.11 -10.74
CA ILE A 157 -8.64 -9.28 -9.66
C ILE A 157 -9.25 -7.88 -9.78
N ILE A 158 -9.89 -7.39 -8.72
CA ILE A 158 -10.36 -6.00 -8.65
C ILE A 158 -9.56 -5.29 -7.55
N THR A 159 -8.91 -4.16 -7.88
CA THR A 159 -8.29 -3.31 -6.87
C THR A 159 -9.06 -2.02 -6.69
N LEU A 160 -9.23 -1.60 -5.44
CA LEU A 160 -9.89 -0.37 -5.02
C LEU A 160 -8.89 0.40 -4.16
N GLU A 161 -8.36 1.53 -4.65
CA GLU A 161 -7.21 2.19 -4.06
C GLU A 161 -7.38 3.73 -4.02
N ASP A 162 -6.71 4.40 -3.07
CA ASP A 162 -6.76 5.86 -2.90
C ASP A 162 -5.38 6.42 -2.51
N PRO A 163 -4.57 6.81 -3.48
CA PRO A 163 -4.66 6.55 -4.93
C PRO A 163 -4.03 5.21 -5.35
N LEU A 164 -4.06 4.90 -6.66
CA LEU A 164 -3.26 3.83 -7.25
C LEU A 164 -1.77 4.13 -7.08
N GLU A 165 -1.01 3.21 -6.49
CA GLU A 165 0.45 3.33 -6.33
C GLU A 165 1.22 2.55 -7.39
N PHE A 166 0.68 1.42 -7.86
CA PHE A 166 1.26 0.57 -8.89
C PHE A 166 0.22 0.19 -9.93
N LEU A 167 0.68 -0.01 -11.16
CA LEU A 167 -0.17 -0.46 -12.25
C LEU A 167 0.15 -1.91 -12.60
N HIS A 168 -0.87 -2.74 -12.65
CA HIS A 168 -0.78 -4.12 -13.07
C HIS A 168 -1.23 -4.27 -14.52
N ARG A 169 -0.43 -4.96 -15.34
CA ARG A 169 -0.87 -5.39 -16.67
C ARG A 169 -1.65 -6.69 -16.52
N HIS A 170 -2.62 -6.90 -17.41
CA HIS A 170 -3.22 -8.22 -17.50
C HIS A 170 -2.15 -9.24 -17.95
N ASP A 171 -2.09 -10.38 -17.26
CA ASP A 171 -1.30 -11.54 -17.67
C ASP A 171 -2.23 -12.76 -17.74
N LYS A 172 -2.19 -13.69 -16.80
CA LYS A 172 -3.18 -14.76 -16.72
C LYS A 172 -4.52 -14.27 -16.17
N CYS A 173 -4.46 -13.31 -15.23
CA CYS A 173 -5.65 -12.67 -14.66
C CYS A 173 -6.16 -11.50 -15.49
N ILE A 174 -7.46 -11.22 -15.35
CA ILE A 174 -8.01 -9.90 -15.67
C ILE A 174 -7.82 -9.02 -14.43
N VAL A 175 -7.13 -7.88 -14.55
CA VAL A 175 -6.92 -6.94 -13.44
C VAL A 175 -7.68 -5.65 -13.69
N SER A 176 -8.68 -5.37 -12.87
CA SER A 176 -9.51 -4.16 -12.93
C SER A 176 -9.14 -3.25 -11.76
N GLN A 177 -8.35 -2.21 -12.02
CA GLN A 177 -7.93 -1.26 -11.00
C GLN A 177 -8.83 -0.02 -11.01
N ARG A 178 -9.35 0.37 -9.84
CA ARG A 178 -10.24 1.53 -9.69
C ARG A 178 -9.73 2.44 -8.59
N GLU A 179 -9.56 3.70 -8.93
CA GLU A 179 -9.12 4.76 -8.01
C GLU A 179 -10.32 5.46 -7.38
N ILE A 180 -10.30 5.59 -6.06
CA ILE A 180 -11.33 6.33 -5.31
C ILE A 180 -11.27 7.82 -5.69
N ASN A 181 -12.42 8.48 -5.72
CA ASN A 181 -12.60 9.87 -6.16
C ASN A 181 -12.32 10.15 -7.65
N THR A 182 -11.82 9.16 -8.39
CA THR A 182 -11.60 9.27 -9.85
C THR A 182 -12.51 8.33 -10.62
N ASP A 183 -12.43 7.03 -10.34
CA ASP A 183 -13.21 6.00 -11.04
C ASP A 183 -14.46 5.57 -10.25
N THR A 184 -14.51 5.92 -8.97
CA THR A 184 -15.59 5.57 -8.05
C THR A 184 -15.64 6.55 -6.87
N GLU A 185 -16.81 6.67 -6.26
CA GLU A 185 -17.07 7.67 -5.21
C GLU A 185 -16.39 7.34 -3.86
N SER A 186 -16.42 6.08 -3.46
CA SER A 186 -15.92 5.64 -2.14
C SER A 186 -15.55 4.15 -2.15
N TYR A 187 -14.78 3.72 -1.15
CA TYR A 187 -14.45 2.32 -0.93
C TYR A 187 -15.71 1.45 -0.80
N LEU A 188 -16.68 1.87 0.00
CA LEU A 188 -17.92 1.13 0.23
C LEU A 188 -18.74 0.97 -1.06
N THR A 189 -18.92 2.06 -1.81
CA THR A 189 -19.66 2.05 -3.09
C THR A 189 -18.96 1.16 -4.10
N ALA A 190 -17.63 1.28 -4.19
CA ALA A 190 -16.81 0.49 -5.10
C ALA A 190 -16.83 -1.00 -4.75
N LEU A 191 -16.70 -1.36 -3.47
CA LEU A 191 -16.74 -2.75 -2.99
C LEU A 191 -18.09 -3.40 -3.26
N ARG A 192 -19.19 -2.72 -2.94
CA ARG A 192 -20.55 -3.20 -3.25
C ARG A 192 -20.78 -3.40 -4.76
N ALA A 193 -20.17 -2.56 -5.59
CA ALA A 193 -20.22 -2.73 -7.04
C ALA A 193 -19.36 -3.90 -7.50
N ALA A 194 -18.15 -4.03 -6.97
CA ALA A 194 -17.19 -5.11 -7.29
C ALA A 194 -17.81 -6.49 -7.10
N LEU A 195 -18.57 -6.73 -6.02
CA LEU A 195 -19.23 -8.01 -5.75
C LEU A 195 -20.24 -8.45 -6.84
N ARG A 196 -20.60 -7.56 -7.78
CA ARG A 196 -21.44 -7.87 -8.94
C ARG A 196 -20.66 -7.96 -10.25
N GLN A 197 -19.33 -7.91 -10.18
CA GLN A 197 -18.42 -7.90 -11.32
C GLN A 197 -17.64 -9.22 -11.44
N SER A 198 -18.12 -10.29 -10.80
CA SER A 198 -17.48 -11.61 -10.77
C SER A 198 -15.99 -11.56 -10.34
N PRO A 199 -15.68 -10.97 -9.20
CA PRO A 199 -14.32 -10.96 -8.67
C PRO A 199 -13.98 -12.29 -8.01
N ASP A 200 -12.76 -12.77 -8.19
CA ASP A 200 -12.18 -13.85 -7.39
C ASP A 200 -11.35 -13.23 -6.24
N VAL A 201 -10.57 -12.19 -6.57
CA VAL A 201 -9.70 -11.46 -5.65
C VAL A 201 -10.08 -9.98 -5.61
N ILE A 202 -10.19 -9.42 -4.41
CA ILE A 202 -10.42 -7.99 -4.22
C ILE A 202 -9.31 -7.42 -3.33
N LEU A 203 -8.57 -6.43 -3.83
CA LEU A 203 -7.68 -5.61 -3.02
C LEU A 203 -8.42 -4.33 -2.61
N LEU A 204 -8.58 -4.16 -1.29
CA LEU A 204 -9.03 -2.89 -0.68
C LEU A 204 -7.80 -2.16 -0.17
N GLY A 205 -7.48 -1.00 -0.72
CA GLY A 205 -6.33 -0.20 -0.29
C GLY A 205 -6.29 -0.05 1.23
N GLU A 206 -7.42 0.31 1.83
CA GLU A 206 -7.59 0.32 3.29
C GLU A 206 -9.05 0.17 3.72
N MET A 207 -9.24 -0.27 4.98
CA MET A 207 -10.54 -0.35 5.65
C MET A 207 -10.55 0.60 6.86
N ARG A 208 -11.32 1.70 6.78
CA ARG A 208 -11.36 2.73 7.84
C ARG A 208 -12.63 2.69 8.68
N ASP A 209 -13.75 2.34 8.07
CA ASP A 209 -15.08 2.40 8.67
C ASP A 209 -15.73 1.02 8.78
N TYR A 210 -16.68 0.91 9.72
CA TYR A 210 -17.31 -0.37 10.02
C TYR A 210 -18.13 -0.93 8.84
N GLU A 211 -18.73 -0.09 8.00
CA GLU A 211 -19.52 -0.55 6.87
C GLU A 211 -18.66 -1.21 5.80
N THR A 212 -17.51 -0.61 5.50
CA THR A 212 -16.51 -1.18 4.58
C THR A 212 -15.96 -2.48 5.14
N ILE A 213 -15.61 -2.53 6.44
CA ILE A 213 -15.12 -3.76 7.10
C ILE A 213 -16.19 -4.85 7.05
N ASN A 214 -17.42 -4.55 7.42
CA ASN A 214 -18.54 -5.50 7.41
C ASN A 214 -18.79 -6.08 6.00
N THR A 215 -18.75 -5.22 4.98
CA THR A 215 -18.95 -5.64 3.60
C THR A 215 -17.79 -6.53 3.12
N ALA A 216 -16.54 -6.22 3.49
CA ALA A 216 -15.35 -7.01 3.16
C ALA A 216 -15.38 -8.39 3.85
N VAL A 217 -15.73 -8.44 5.15
CA VAL A 217 -15.87 -9.71 5.89
C VAL A 217 -16.97 -10.57 5.27
N THR A 218 -18.12 -9.98 4.94
CA THR A 218 -19.21 -10.69 4.26
C THR A 218 -18.79 -11.23 2.90
N ALA A 219 -18.03 -10.46 2.12
CA ALA A 219 -17.48 -10.92 0.85
C ALA A 219 -16.54 -12.12 1.03
N ALA A 220 -15.68 -12.08 2.03
CA ALA A 220 -14.79 -13.19 2.38
C ALA A 220 -15.57 -14.45 2.82
N GLU A 221 -16.68 -14.30 3.58
CA GLU A 221 -17.57 -15.41 3.95
C GLU A 221 -18.26 -16.04 2.74
N THR A 222 -18.51 -15.26 1.69
CA THR A 222 -19.14 -15.74 0.45
C THR A 222 -18.17 -16.30 -0.59
N GLY A 223 -16.90 -16.47 -0.22
CA GLY A 223 -15.90 -17.20 -1.02
C GLY A 223 -14.88 -16.34 -1.75
N HIS A 224 -14.94 -15.01 -1.62
CA HIS A 224 -13.95 -14.12 -2.23
C HIS A 224 -12.65 -14.07 -1.42
N LEU A 225 -11.52 -13.85 -2.08
CA LEU A 225 -10.25 -13.56 -1.43
C LEU A 225 -10.09 -12.05 -1.30
N ILE A 226 -10.00 -11.56 -0.08
CA ILE A 226 -9.87 -10.14 0.25
C ILE A 226 -8.46 -9.84 0.76
N PHE A 227 -7.75 -8.96 0.08
CA PHE A 227 -6.55 -8.32 0.62
C PHE A 227 -6.87 -6.91 1.07
N SER A 228 -6.34 -6.47 2.20
CA SER A 228 -6.50 -5.09 2.63
C SER A 228 -5.36 -4.62 3.53
N SER A 229 -5.29 -3.31 3.76
CA SER A 229 -4.36 -2.73 4.72
C SER A 229 -5.04 -1.99 5.86
N LEU A 230 -4.32 -1.93 7.00
CA LEU A 230 -4.63 -1.06 8.13
C LEU A 230 -3.35 -0.38 8.64
N HIS A 231 -3.52 0.70 9.43
CA HIS A 231 -2.40 1.43 10.03
C HIS A 231 -2.07 0.96 11.46
N THR A 232 -2.48 -0.24 11.83
CA THR A 232 -2.22 -0.84 13.15
C THR A 232 -0.83 -1.48 13.22
N ILE A 233 -0.28 -1.56 14.43
CA ILE A 233 0.98 -2.22 14.74
C ILE A 233 0.67 -3.45 15.58
N GLY A 234 1.08 -4.65 15.12
CA GLY A 234 0.83 -5.92 15.79
C GLY A 234 -0.47 -6.59 15.33
N ALA A 235 -0.42 -7.91 15.20
CA ALA A 235 -1.54 -8.72 14.70
C ALA A 235 -2.72 -8.72 15.69
N ALA A 236 -2.45 -8.86 16.99
CA ALA A 236 -3.47 -8.79 18.04
C ALA A 236 -4.19 -7.44 18.01
N ASN A 237 -3.45 -6.32 17.99
CA ASN A 237 -4.04 -4.98 17.93
C ASN A 237 -4.83 -4.75 16.62
N THR A 238 -4.45 -5.39 15.53
CA THR A 238 -5.19 -5.31 14.27
C THR A 238 -6.57 -5.96 14.40
N ILE A 239 -6.64 -7.12 15.03
CA ILE A 239 -7.89 -7.83 15.28
C ILE A 239 -8.79 -7.01 16.21
N ASP A 240 -8.26 -6.51 17.34
CA ASP A 240 -9.00 -5.65 18.26
C ASP A 240 -9.51 -4.39 17.57
N ARG A 241 -8.70 -3.74 16.75
CA ARG A 241 -9.08 -2.54 16.00
C ARG A 241 -10.25 -2.79 15.04
N ILE A 242 -10.29 -3.95 14.39
CA ILE A 242 -11.42 -4.33 13.53
C ILE A 242 -12.68 -4.53 14.36
N ILE A 243 -12.58 -5.26 15.46
CA ILE A 243 -13.72 -5.54 16.36
C ILE A 243 -14.25 -4.23 16.97
N ASP A 244 -13.37 -3.36 17.43
CA ASP A 244 -13.71 -2.08 18.07
C ASP A 244 -14.33 -1.05 17.11
N ALA A 245 -14.19 -1.23 15.80
CA ALA A 245 -14.87 -0.40 14.82
C ALA A 245 -16.41 -0.59 14.85
N PHE A 246 -16.88 -1.70 15.43
CA PHE A 246 -18.31 -2.03 15.49
C PHE A 246 -18.97 -1.59 16.81
N PRO A 247 -20.28 -1.29 16.79
CA PRO A 247 -21.03 -1.07 18.01
C PRO A 247 -20.90 -2.26 18.97
N ALA A 248 -20.86 -2.01 20.28
CA ALA A 248 -20.65 -3.04 21.30
C ALA A 248 -21.58 -4.26 21.16
N SER A 249 -22.84 -4.05 20.73
CA SER A 249 -23.82 -5.12 20.49
C SER A 249 -23.46 -6.05 19.33
N GLN A 250 -22.55 -5.64 18.43
CA GLN A 250 -22.16 -6.39 17.24
C GLN A 250 -20.72 -6.95 17.35
N GLN A 251 -19.92 -6.53 18.33
CA GLN A 251 -18.52 -6.92 18.47
C GLN A 251 -18.32 -8.42 18.58
N HIS A 252 -19.16 -9.11 19.33
CA HIS A 252 -19.09 -10.57 19.44
C HIS A 252 -19.39 -11.27 18.10
N GLN A 253 -20.35 -10.78 17.34
CA GLN A 253 -20.70 -11.35 16.04
C GLN A 253 -19.57 -11.16 15.05
N ILE A 254 -19.01 -9.95 14.93
CA ILE A 254 -17.91 -9.70 14.01
C ILE A 254 -16.64 -10.47 14.41
N ALA A 255 -16.37 -10.68 15.70
CA ALA A 255 -15.25 -11.52 16.16
C ALA A 255 -15.39 -12.97 15.65
N ILE A 256 -16.61 -13.55 15.69
CA ILE A 256 -16.88 -14.88 15.15
C ILE A 256 -16.70 -14.92 13.63
N GLN A 257 -17.23 -13.94 12.91
CA GLN A 257 -17.12 -13.84 11.45
C GLN A 257 -15.67 -13.65 11.02
N LEU A 258 -14.95 -12.70 11.64
CA LEU A 258 -13.53 -12.47 11.37
C LEU A 258 -12.70 -13.73 11.63
N ALA A 259 -12.93 -14.43 12.74
CA ALA A 259 -12.27 -15.70 13.05
C ALA A 259 -12.57 -16.79 12.01
N SER A 260 -13.65 -16.71 11.24
CA SER A 260 -13.98 -17.69 10.19
C SER A 260 -13.26 -17.43 8.90
N VAL A 261 -13.02 -16.15 8.54
CA VAL A 261 -12.50 -15.74 7.24
C VAL A 261 -11.05 -15.30 7.25
N LEU A 262 -10.51 -14.82 8.38
CA LEU A 262 -9.13 -14.36 8.47
C LEU A 262 -8.17 -15.51 8.15
N GLN A 263 -7.19 -15.27 7.29
CA GLN A 263 -6.15 -16.24 6.92
C GLN A 263 -4.80 -15.85 7.50
N ALA A 264 -4.43 -14.58 7.39
CA ALA A 264 -3.17 -14.07 7.92
C ALA A 264 -3.25 -12.57 8.24
N VAL A 265 -2.38 -12.14 9.16
CA VAL A 265 -2.05 -10.73 9.39
C VAL A 265 -0.54 -10.58 9.27
N VAL A 266 -0.10 -9.72 8.35
CA VAL A 266 1.30 -9.39 8.09
C VAL A 266 1.53 -7.97 8.58
N CYS A 267 2.26 -7.79 9.68
CA CYS A 267 2.62 -6.46 10.15
C CYS A 267 4.01 -6.10 9.65
N GLN A 268 4.16 -4.92 9.06
CA GLN A 268 5.38 -4.49 8.41
C GLN A 268 5.89 -3.16 8.96
N LYS A 269 7.20 -3.07 9.19
CA LYS A 269 7.91 -1.87 9.62
C LYS A 269 9.19 -1.72 8.81
N LEU A 270 9.54 -0.50 8.38
CA LEU A 270 10.82 -0.22 7.74
C LEU A 270 11.83 0.26 8.78
N LEU A 271 13.04 -0.30 8.72
CA LEU A 271 14.14 -0.02 9.64
C LEU A 271 15.34 0.54 8.88
N PRO A 272 16.11 1.48 9.46
CA PRO A 272 17.37 1.95 8.86
C PRO A 272 18.41 0.83 8.81
N ALA A 273 18.86 0.49 7.61
CA ALA A 273 19.93 -0.46 7.38
C ALA A 273 21.33 0.19 7.49
N THR A 274 22.37 -0.63 7.69
CA THR A 274 23.75 -0.17 7.82
C THR A 274 24.32 0.43 6.53
N ASN A 275 23.74 0.10 5.38
CA ASN A 275 24.10 0.66 4.06
C ASN A 275 23.40 2.01 3.75
N GLY A 276 22.58 2.53 4.68
CA GLY A 276 21.82 3.78 4.50
C GLY A 276 20.48 3.62 3.78
N GLU A 277 20.09 2.42 3.40
CA GLU A 277 18.77 2.09 2.86
C GLU A 277 17.78 1.75 3.97
N MET A 278 16.53 1.48 3.59
CA MET A 278 15.51 0.98 4.51
C MET A 278 15.29 -0.51 4.24
N VAL A 279 15.21 -1.31 5.30
CA VAL A 279 14.91 -2.74 5.22
C VAL A 279 13.62 -3.07 5.99
N PRO A 280 12.73 -3.91 5.47
CA PRO A 280 11.51 -4.28 6.18
C PRO A 280 11.79 -5.32 7.27
N ALA A 281 11.11 -5.15 8.41
CA ALA A 281 10.91 -6.19 9.40
C ALA A 281 9.43 -6.60 9.40
N PHE A 282 9.17 -7.88 9.61
CA PHE A 282 7.83 -8.44 9.52
C PHE A 282 7.44 -9.16 10.82
N GLU A 283 6.18 -8.99 11.23
CA GLU A 283 5.48 -9.92 12.08
C GLU A 283 4.44 -10.64 11.22
N ILE A 284 4.42 -11.95 11.27
CA ILE A 284 3.52 -12.78 10.46
C ILE A 284 2.72 -13.68 11.39
N MET A 285 1.41 -13.52 11.35
CA MET A 285 0.43 -14.37 12.02
C MET A 285 -0.36 -15.13 10.96
N VAL A 286 -0.33 -16.45 11.02
CA VAL A 286 -1.21 -17.33 10.23
C VAL A 286 -2.34 -17.84 11.14
N LEU A 287 -3.57 -17.86 10.62
CA LEU A 287 -4.73 -18.26 11.42
C LEU A 287 -4.75 -19.76 11.67
N THR A 288 -4.34 -20.16 12.87
CA THR A 288 -4.46 -21.53 13.37
C THR A 288 -5.79 -21.75 14.12
N PRO A 289 -6.22 -23.02 14.36
CA PRO A 289 -7.37 -23.30 15.20
C PRO A 289 -7.28 -22.69 16.60
N ALA A 290 -6.07 -22.59 17.18
CA ALA A 290 -5.83 -21.97 18.48
C ALA A 290 -6.12 -20.46 18.42
N ILE A 291 -5.56 -19.74 17.45
CA ILE A 291 -5.79 -18.30 17.27
C ILE A 291 -7.26 -18.02 16.97
N ARG A 292 -7.88 -18.84 16.13
CA ARG A 292 -9.32 -18.75 15.82
C ARG A 292 -10.18 -18.78 17.09
N ASN A 293 -9.87 -19.68 18.02
CA ASN A 293 -10.58 -19.77 19.29
C ASN A 293 -10.34 -18.55 20.17
N LEU A 294 -9.10 -18.06 20.26
CA LEU A 294 -8.78 -16.84 21.02
C LEU A 294 -9.57 -15.62 20.52
N ILE A 295 -9.71 -15.46 19.21
CA ILE A 295 -10.50 -14.37 18.63
C ILE A 295 -11.98 -14.52 19.05
N ARG A 296 -12.57 -15.71 18.92
CA ARG A 296 -13.96 -15.98 19.28
C ARG A 296 -14.26 -15.75 20.76
N GLU A 297 -13.29 -16.03 21.63
CA GLU A 297 -13.42 -15.90 23.09
C GLU A 297 -13.05 -14.49 23.59
N GLY A 298 -12.65 -13.56 22.71
CA GLY A 298 -12.19 -12.21 23.09
C GLY A 298 -10.86 -12.19 23.84
N LYS A 299 -10.03 -13.25 23.67
CA LYS A 299 -8.70 -13.39 24.31
C LYS A 299 -7.56 -13.01 23.37
N VAL A 300 -7.78 -11.99 22.55
CA VAL A 300 -6.86 -11.56 21.48
C VAL A 300 -5.46 -11.26 22.01
N HIS A 301 -5.35 -10.71 23.23
CA HIS A 301 -4.07 -10.41 23.90
C HIS A 301 -3.14 -11.63 24.09
N GLN A 302 -3.63 -12.87 23.96
CA GLN A 302 -2.82 -14.08 24.07
C GLN A 302 -2.18 -14.50 22.74
N ILE A 303 -2.58 -13.88 21.62
CA ILE A 303 -2.11 -14.21 20.26
C ILE A 303 -0.60 -13.99 20.13
N ASP A 304 -0.06 -12.90 20.69
CA ASP A 304 1.37 -12.59 20.63
C ASP A 304 2.25 -13.71 21.17
N GLY A 305 1.78 -14.39 22.26
CA GLY A 305 2.46 -15.55 22.82
C GLY A 305 2.48 -16.75 21.86
N ILE A 306 1.41 -16.96 21.09
CA ILE A 306 1.34 -18.02 20.07
C ILE A 306 2.29 -17.68 18.91
N ILE A 307 2.24 -16.46 18.37
CA ILE A 307 3.14 -16.04 17.28
C ILE A 307 4.60 -16.28 17.67
N TYR A 308 4.97 -15.94 18.89
CA TYR A 308 6.34 -16.08 19.38
C TYR A 308 6.82 -17.55 19.43
N THR A 309 5.92 -18.51 19.68
CA THR A 309 6.25 -19.93 19.86
C THR A 309 6.02 -20.79 18.61
N SER A 310 5.35 -20.28 17.58
CA SER A 310 4.87 -21.04 16.41
C SER A 310 5.68 -20.81 15.12
N ALA A 311 7.02 -20.73 15.24
CA ALA A 311 7.88 -20.54 14.06
C ALA A 311 7.74 -21.68 13.02
N ALA A 312 7.38 -22.88 13.43
CA ALA A 312 7.15 -24.02 12.53
C ALA A 312 5.89 -23.87 11.66
N GLU A 313 5.01 -22.93 11.98
CA GLU A 313 3.77 -22.61 11.25
C GLU A 313 3.93 -21.35 10.37
N ASN A 314 5.16 -21.05 9.94
CA ASN A 314 5.50 -19.83 9.15
C ASN A 314 5.17 -18.52 9.87
N MET A 315 5.04 -18.54 11.20
CA MET A 315 4.83 -17.35 12.00
C MET A 315 6.17 -16.77 12.48
N ILE A 316 6.24 -15.45 12.53
CA ILE A 316 7.39 -14.72 13.07
C ILE A 316 6.92 -13.52 13.88
N ALA A 317 7.44 -13.38 15.10
CA ALA A 317 7.20 -12.19 15.92
C ALA A 317 8.11 -11.04 15.45
N MET A 318 7.63 -9.78 15.55
CA MET A 318 8.39 -8.60 15.13
C MET A 318 9.79 -8.55 15.73
N ASP A 319 9.93 -8.78 17.02
CA ASP A 319 11.23 -8.77 17.71
C ASP A 319 12.18 -9.90 17.24
N THR A 320 11.62 -11.02 16.77
CA THR A 320 12.42 -12.10 16.18
C THR A 320 12.92 -11.71 14.80
N SER A 321 12.08 -11.10 13.98
CA SER A 321 12.46 -10.54 12.67
C SER A 321 13.57 -9.49 12.81
N ILE A 322 13.42 -8.55 13.74
CA ILE A 322 14.42 -7.52 14.04
C ILE A 322 15.76 -8.13 14.50
N LEU A 323 15.70 -9.14 15.39
CA LEU A 323 16.91 -9.84 15.86
C LEU A 323 17.62 -10.57 14.73
N ASN A 324 16.88 -11.16 13.79
CA ASN A 324 17.45 -11.84 12.62
C ASN A 324 18.17 -10.84 11.70
N LEU A 325 17.59 -9.68 11.44
CA LEU A 325 18.23 -8.60 10.68
C LEU A 325 19.52 -8.11 11.34
N TYR A 326 19.52 -7.98 12.68
CA TYR A 326 20.74 -7.64 13.42
C TYR A 326 21.81 -8.73 13.30
N LYS A 327 21.45 -10.00 13.50
CA LYS A 327 22.40 -11.13 13.38
C LYS A 327 22.99 -11.25 11.97
N ALA A 328 22.22 -10.91 10.95
CA ALA A 328 22.66 -10.84 9.56
C ALA A 328 23.55 -9.60 9.25
N GLY A 329 23.74 -8.69 10.23
CA GLY A 329 24.53 -7.46 10.04
C GLY A 329 23.83 -6.39 9.20
N VAL A 330 22.53 -6.57 8.89
CA VAL A 330 21.76 -5.65 8.05
C VAL A 330 21.42 -4.37 8.81
N ILE A 331 21.11 -4.48 10.09
CA ILE A 331 20.81 -3.32 10.97
C ILE A 331 21.80 -3.24 12.13
N SER A 332 21.99 -2.03 12.67
CA SER A 332 22.86 -1.83 13.84
C SER A 332 22.21 -2.31 15.13
N LYS A 333 23.05 -2.58 16.17
CA LYS A 333 22.60 -2.89 17.53
C LYS A 333 21.65 -1.83 18.09
N GLN A 334 21.94 -0.56 17.85
CA GLN A 334 21.14 0.56 18.31
C GLN A 334 19.73 0.52 17.70
N VAL A 335 19.64 0.32 16.37
CA VAL A 335 18.36 0.17 15.65
C VAL A 335 17.59 -1.03 16.18
N ALA A 336 18.24 -2.20 16.36
CA ALA A 336 17.57 -3.39 16.87
C ALA A 336 16.94 -3.17 18.26
N ILE A 337 17.62 -2.45 19.15
CA ILE A 337 17.09 -2.15 20.49
C ILE A 337 16.00 -1.09 20.45
N SER A 338 16.19 0.02 19.72
CA SER A 338 15.21 1.13 19.68
C SER A 338 13.92 0.77 18.97
N GLU A 339 13.99 -0.12 17.97
CA GLU A 339 12.86 -0.45 17.11
C GLU A 339 12.09 -1.71 17.54
N SER A 340 12.63 -2.46 18.53
CA SER A 340 11.96 -3.63 19.10
C SER A 340 10.77 -3.25 20.01
N THR A 341 9.81 -4.16 20.12
CA THR A 341 8.65 -4.02 20.99
C THR A 341 9.08 -4.06 22.48
N ASN A 342 10.09 -4.88 22.80
CA ASN A 342 10.68 -4.97 24.13
C ASN A 342 12.19 -4.76 24.08
N SER A 343 12.63 -3.50 24.26
CA SER A 343 14.03 -3.08 24.18
C SER A 343 14.93 -3.74 25.25
N GLU A 344 14.40 -3.98 26.44
CA GLU A 344 15.15 -4.65 27.52
C GLU A 344 15.43 -6.11 27.18
N MET A 345 14.40 -6.84 26.72
CA MET A 345 14.55 -8.22 26.29
C MET A 345 15.44 -8.33 25.06
N MET A 346 15.31 -7.42 24.09
CA MET A 346 16.18 -7.37 22.91
C MET A 346 17.63 -7.16 23.30
N SER A 347 17.91 -6.22 24.20
CA SER A 347 19.27 -5.98 24.71
C SER A 347 19.88 -7.21 25.38
N LYS A 348 19.10 -7.95 26.19
CA LYS A 348 19.54 -9.21 26.80
C LYS A 348 19.85 -10.28 25.74
N ARG A 349 18.97 -10.46 24.75
CA ARG A 349 19.15 -11.44 23.65
C ARG A 349 20.38 -11.15 22.78
N ILE A 350 20.65 -9.86 22.50
CA ILE A 350 21.82 -9.43 21.74
C ILE A 350 23.14 -9.69 22.54
N ASN A 351 23.14 -9.50 23.84
CA ASN A 351 24.33 -9.65 24.68
C ASN A 351 24.62 -11.14 25.06
N LEU A 352 23.66 -12.04 24.89
CA LEU A 352 23.80 -13.48 25.14
C LEU A 352 24.34 -14.24 23.89
N ASN A 353 24.38 -13.62 22.73
CA ASN A 353 24.96 -14.13 21.48
C ASN A 353 26.23 -13.37 21.12
#